data_ca3da3ff8e170eb8a1481e26dcc498fa
#
_entry.id   ca3da3ff8e170eb8a1481e26dcc498fa
#
_cell.length_a   1.000
_cell.length_b   1.000
_cell.length_c   1.000
_cell.angle_alpha   90.00
_cell.angle_beta   90.00
_cell.angle_gamma   90.00
#
_symmetry.space_group_name_H-M   'P 1'
#
loop_
_entity.id
_entity.type
_entity.pdbx_description
1 polymer ?
#
loop_
_entity_poly.entity_id
_entity_poly.type
_entity_poly.pdbx_seq_one_letter_code
_entity_poly.pdbx_strand_id
1 'polypeptide(L)'
;MPYWGCVGARILRSLSTVALASLAVAGCSLDQDGDASSGATQGTASEQRGAKAPAEGDGGNGSAAARRPVRLLLLGRFDEPTYLAAPRGERRRRFVVEREGRIRVVVGRRVLAEPFLDISDLVTTGGESGLLSMAFAPDYESSRRFYVYYTDSQGFPTIDSFLRSERTPNRALPESRRNIISVPHQRFNHKGGQIQFGPDGRLYAAFGDGGGGGDPDRNAQDLGQLLGKMIRISPRPQGGYSVPADNPFRGRAGARPEIFAYGLRNPYRFSFDRAGGDITVGDVGEAEIEEIDFVPSGGGAGRAARGGYNFGWSIFEGRDPYNAGSARGHIPPVIDHSQGEGLCSIIGGYVIRDRSLGRGWYGRYVYGDFCEPTIRLARLRRGTAPTRTTRLSVPNLASFGEDGRGRVYAVSLSGPVYRIGRR
;
A
#
# COMPACT_ATOMS: atom_id res chain seq x y z
N MET A 1 11.46 58.07 22.87
CA MET A 1 12.84 58.42 23.32
C MET A 1 13.11 57.63 24.58
N PRO A 2 14.32 57.18 24.77
CA PRO A 2 14.98 55.97 24.22
C PRO A 2 15.47 55.07 25.35
N TYR A 3 15.90 53.82 25.11
CA TYR A 3 17.27 53.40 25.40
C TYR A 3 17.55 51.99 24.84
N TRP A 4 18.64 51.94 24.15
CA TRP A 4 19.33 50.80 23.54
C TRP A 4 20.06 49.93 24.59
N GLY A 5 20.25 48.66 24.27
CA GLY A 5 21.19 47.78 24.96
C GLY A 5 21.51 46.57 24.08
N CYS A 6 22.50 46.66 23.19
CA CYS A 6 23.15 45.54 22.53
C CYS A 6 24.06 44.79 23.49
N VAL A 7 23.99 43.46 23.55
CA VAL A 7 25.13 42.63 23.95
C VAL A 7 25.24 41.47 22.97
N GLY A 8 26.31 41.44 22.22
CA GLY A 8 26.71 40.35 21.34
C GLY A 8 27.27 39.15 22.11
N ALA A 9 27.00 37.98 21.64
CA ALA A 9 27.71 36.77 22.05
C ALA A 9 28.11 35.93 20.84
N ARG A 10 29.36 35.57 20.89
CA ARG A 10 30.22 34.96 19.87
C ARG A 10 29.75 33.56 19.43
N ILE A 11 29.90 33.34 18.13
CA ILE A 11 29.86 32.03 17.46
C ILE A 11 31.09 31.22 17.89
N LEU A 12 30.88 30.03 18.49
CA LEU A 12 31.88 28.97 18.53
C LEU A 12 31.45 27.85 17.56
N ARG A 13 32.21 27.69 16.50
CA ARG A 13 32.18 26.53 15.63
C ARG A 13 32.92 25.38 16.33
N SER A 14 32.25 24.25 16.54
CA SER A 14 32.95 22.99 16.83
C SER A 14 32.79 22.05 15.64
N LEU A 15 33.90 21.80 14.99
CA LEU A 15 34.14 20.75 14.02
C LEU A 15 34.19 19.41 14.79
N SER A 16 33.28 18.49 14.48
CA SER A 16 33.43 17.09 14.91
C SER A 16 33.71 16.22 13.70
N THR A 17 34.89 15.72 13.67
CA THR A 17 35.46 14.74 12.73
C THR A 17 34.77 13.40 12.90
N VAL A 18 34.23 12.86 11.79
CA VAL A 18 33.74 11.49 11.71
C VAL A 18 34.95 10.59 11.37
N ALA A 19 35.28 9.68 12.27
CA ALA A 19 36.26 8.63 12.04
C ALA A 19 35.58 7.42 11.38
N LEU A 20 36.06 7.05 10.20
CA LEU A 20 35.75 5.76 9.57
C LEU A 20 36.52 4.66 10.30
N ALA A 21 35.84 3.67 10.83
CA ALA A 21 36.43 2.41 11.28
C ALA A 21 36.16 1.34 10.20
N SER A 22 37.23 0.96 9.49
CA SER A 22 37.26 -0.20 8.60
C SER A 22 37.55 -1.45 9.45
N LEU A 23 36.67 -2.43 9.45
CA LEU A 23 36.94 -3.77 9.97
C LEU A 23 37.32 -4.70 8.83
N ALA A 24 38.54 -5.19 8.90
CA ALA A 24 39.08 -6.22 8.04
C ALA A 24 38.54 -7.61 8.45
N VAL A 25 38.13 -8.38 7.49
CA VAL A 25 37.78 -9.80 7.62
C VAL A 25 39.08 -10.60 7.52
N ALA A 26 39.44 -11.33 8.57
CA ALA A 26 40.49 -12.33 8.55
C ALA A 26 39.89 -13.70 8.22
N GLY A 27 40.36 -14.30 7.13
CA GLY A 27 40.06 -15.67 6.79
C GLY A 27 40.84 -16.67 7.64
N CYS A 28 40.22 -17.81 7.90
CA CYS A 28 40.91 -19.04 8.29
C CYS A 28 40.40 -20.18 7.43
N SER A 29 41.28 -20.65 6.57
CA SER A 29 41.22 -21.95 5.92
C SER A 29 41.74 -23.00 6.89
N LEU A 30 41.13 -24.17 6.95
CA LEU A 30 41.79 -25.41 7.31
C LEU A 30 41.22 -26.55 6.49
N ASP A 31 42.11 -27.14 5.71
CA ASP A 31 42.00 -28.40 4.96
C ASP A 31 42.02 -29.59 5.93
N GLN A 32 41.48 -30.70 5.53
CA GLN A 32 42.10 -31.99 5.26
C GLN A 32 41.22 -33.19 5.62
N ASP A 33 40.96 -33.98 4.63
CA ASP A 33 41.25 -35.39 4.38
C ASP A 33 40.59 -36.52 5.21
N GLY A 34 40.16 -37.54 4.45
CA GLY A 34 40.06 -38.93 4.88
C GLY A 34 38.83 -39.67 4.39
N ASP A 35 38.90 -40.21 3.26
CA ASP A 35 39.18 -41.55 2.72
C ASP A 35 38.11 -42.63 2.90
N ALA A 36 37.71 -43.14 1.75
CA ALA A 36 37.35 -44.44 1.21
C ALA A 36 36.71 -45.53 2.10
N SER A 37 35.64 -46.16 1.59
CA SER A 37 35.65 -47.54 1.05
C SER A 37 34.24 -48.00 0.64
N SER A 38 34.03 -48.32 -0.59
CA SER A 38 33.75 -49.60 -1.29
C SER A 38 32.73 -50.56 -0.65
N GLY A 39 31.73 -50.95 -1.42
CA GLY A 39 30.86 -52.03 -1.17
C GLY A 39 29.86 -52.28 -2.31
N ALA A 40 30.30 -52.94 -3.34
CA ALA A 40 29.46 -53.48 -4.40
C ALA A 40 28.85 -54.80 -3.99
N THR A 41 27.58 -55.03 -4.29
CA THR A 41 27.05 -56.39 -4.53
C THR A 41 26.01 -56.40 -5.62
N GLN A 42 26.26 -57.28 -6.55
CA GLN A 42 25.49 -57.65 -7.74
C GLN A 42 24.34 -58.64 -7.38
N GLY A 43 23.42 -58.74 -8.32
CA GLY A 43 22.58 -59.91 -8.56
C GLY A 43 21.09 -59.56 -8.58
N THR A 44 20.28 -59.95 -9.46
CA THR A 44 20.25 -60.86 -10.64
C THR A 44 18.95 -60.60 -11.39
N ALA A 45 18.98 -60.81 -12.69
CA ALA A 45 17.84 -60.73 -13.61
C ALA A 45 16.94 -61.97 -13.52
N SER A 46 15.66 -61.82 -13.82
CA SER A 46 14.79 -62.80 -14.49
C SER A 46 13.51 -62.13 -14.97
N GLU A 47 13.35 -62.05 -16.22
CA GLU A 47 12.62 -62.81 -17.22
C GLU A 47 11.12 -62.48 -17.37
N GLN A 48 10.89 -62.05 -18.56
CA GLN A 48 9.76 -61.95 -19.48
C GLN A 48 8.49 -62.71 -19.17
N ARG A 49 7.33 -62.07 -19.44
CA ARG A 49 6.24 -62.53 -20.35
C ARG A 49 5.23 -61.34 -20.40
N GLY A 50 4.95 -60.75 -21.47
CA GLY A 50 4.20 -61.09 -22.65
C GLY A 50 2.69 -60.87 -22.46
N ALA A 51 2.15 -59.82 -23.08
CA ALA A 51 0.96 -59.86 -23.91
C ALA A 51 0.07 -58.61 -23.86
N LYS A 52 -0.25 -58.16 -25.06
CA LYS A 52 -1.51 -57.60 -25.54
C LYS A 52 -1.75 -56.10 -25.38
N ALA A 53 -1.56 -55.40 -26.51
CA ALA A 53 -2.19 -54.09 -26.75
C ALA A 53 -3.70 -54.17 -26.85
N PRO A 54 -4.40 -53.15 -26.39
CA PRO A 54 -5.69 -52.77 -26.97
C PRO A 54 -5.67 -51.37 -27.57
N ALA A 55 -6.19 -51.35 -28.78
CA ALA A 55 -6.95 -50.34 -29.47
C ALA A 55 -6.69 -48.83 -29.24
N GLU A 56 -6.36 -48.20 -30.33
CA GLU A 56 -6.42 -46.76 -30.58
C GLU A 56 -7.77 -46.16 -30.12
N GLY A 57 -7.70 -45.40 -29.06
CA GLY A 57 -8.75 -44.47 -28.66
C GLY A 57 -8.33 -43.09 -29.17
N ASP A 58 -9.11 -42.57 -30.08
CA ASP A 58 -9.04 -41.20 -30.63
C ASP A 58 -9.09 -40.18 -29.50
N GLY A 59 -7.92 -39.84 -28.96
CA GLY A 59 -7.73 -38.85 -27.91
C GLY A 59 -7.49 -37.49 -28.55
N GLY A 60 -8.55 -36.74 -28.77
CA GLY A 60 -8.51 -35.35 -29.21
C GLY A 60 -7.42 -34.58 -28.47
N ASN A 61 -6.32 -34.34 -29.14
CA ASN A 61 -5.17 -33.57 -28.69
C ASN A 61 -5.55 -32.09 -28.70
N GLY A 62 -6.40 -31.69 -27.75
CA GLY A 62 -6.64 -30.30 -27.42
C GLY A 62 -5.37 -29.74 -26.80
N SER A 63 -4.40 -29.37 -27.63
CA SER A 63 -3.24 -28.58 -27.26
C SER A 63 -3.73 -27.40 -26.41
N ALA A 64 -3.64 -27.53 -25.08
CA ALA A 64 -3.78 -26.42 -24.15
C ALA A 64 -2.63 -25.48 -24.44
N ALA A 65 -2.86 -24.52 -25.35
CA ALA A 65 -1.90 -23.49 -25.70
C ALA A 65 -1.33 -22.92 -24.41
N ALA A 66 -0.04 -23.20 -24.16
CA ALA A 66 0.62 -22.85 -22.91
C ALA A 66 0.40 -21.35 -22.65
N ARG A 67 -0.42 -21.01 -21.65
CA ARG A 67 -0.77 -19.63 -21.36
C ARG A 67 0.50 -18.88 -21.04
N ARG A 68 0.79 -17.82 -21.79
CA ARG A 68 1.96 -16.96 -21.60
C ARG A 68 2.09 -16.58 -20.13
N PRO A 69 3.32 -16.56 -19.57
CA PRO A 69 3.54 -16.23 -18.17
C PRO A 69 3.08 -14.80 -17.86
N VAL A 70 2.68 -14.56 -16.62
CA VAL A 70 2.41 -13.23 -16.09
C VAL A 70 3.74 -12.47 -15.97
N ARG A 71 3.77 -11.22 -16.40
CA ARG A 71 4.96 -10.37 -16.48
C ARG A 71 4.61 -8.94 -16.04
N LEU A 72 5.65 -8.17 -15.76
CA LEU A 72 5.58 -6.72 -15.62
C LEU A 72 5.64 -6.09 -17.02
N LEU A 73 4.61 -5.34 -17.37
CA LEU A 73 4.49 -4.65 -18.67
C LEU A 73 4.62 -3.15 -18.40
N LEU A 74 5.73 -2.55 -18.81
CA LEU A 74 6.01 -1.13 -18.58
C LEU A 74 4.88 -0.26 -19.15
N LEU A 75 4.31 0.59 -18.30
CA LEU A 75 3.37 1.63 -18.67
C LEU A 75 4.11 2.91 -19.06
N GLY A 76 5.11 3.29 -18.29
CA GLY A 76 5.92 4.50 -18.47
C GLY A 76 6.90 4.69 -17.31
N ARG A 77 7.71 5.76 -17.43
CA ARG A 77 8.57 6.24 -16.36
C ARG A 77 8.10 7.63 -15.93
N PHE A 78 8.13 7.88 -14.63
CA PHE A 78 7.60 9.07 -13.96
C PHE A 78 8.62 9.53 -12.91
N ASP A 79 8.40 10.69 -12.36
CA ASP A 79 9.26 11.27 -11.33
C ASP A 79 8.74 10.88 -9.94
N GLU A 80 9.50 10.03 -9.23
CA GLU A 80 9.13 9.49 -7.91
C GLU A 80 7.63 9.13 -7.78
N PRO A 81 7.09 8.23 -8.63
CA PRO A 81 5.67 7.95 -8.61
C PRO A 81 5.27 7.22 -7.32
N THR A 82 4.23 7.71 -6.67
CA THR A 82 3.71 7.19 -5.41
C THR A 82 2.43 6.36 -5.56
N TYR A 83 1.63 6.61 -6.61
CA TYR A 83 0.35 5.92 -6.77
C TYR A 83 -0.14 5.91 -8.23
N LEU A 84 -1.07 5.01 -8.53
CA LEU A 84 -1.81 5.00 -9.79
C LEU A 84 -3.30 4.76 -9.53
N ALA A 85 -4.15 5.56 -10.17
CA ALA A 85 -5.60 5.38 -10.14
C ALA A 85 -6.23 5.61 -11.51
N ALA A 86 -7.48 5.17 -11.66
CA ALA A 86 -8.37 5.57 -12.75
C ALA A 86 -9.83 5.55 -12.28
N PRO A 87 -10.71 6.39 -12.85
CA PRO A 87 -12.12 6.32 -12.58
C PRO A 87 -12.69 4.94 -12.92
N ARG A 88 -13.66 4.48 -12.16
CA ARG A 88 -14.31 3.19 -12.41
C ARG A 88 -14.93 3.17 -13.80
N GLY A 89 -14.64 2.15 -14.59
CA GLY A 89 -15.10 2.04 -15.98
C GLY A 89 -14.22 2.74 -17.02
N GLU A 90 -13.30 3.62 -16.63
CA GLU A 90 -12.36 4.27 -17.54
C GLU A 90 -11.47 3.23 -18.23
N ARG A 91 -11.37 3.29 -19.54
CA ARG A 91 -10.67 2.28 -20.35
C ARG A 91 -9.35 2.77 -20.94
N ARG A 92 -9.19 4.07 -21.11
CA ARG A 92 -8.09 4.66 -21.88
C ARG A 92 -7.11 5.43 -21.00
N ARG A 93 -7.59 6.12 -19.95
CA ARG A 93 -6.79 6.98 -19.10
C ARG A 93 -6.35 6.27 -17.82
N ARG A 94 -5.14 6.52 -17.37
CA ARG A 94 -4.59 6.23 -16.05
C ARG A 94 -3.93 7.49 -15.54
N PHE A 95 -4.00 7.69 -14.25
CA PHE A 95 -3.47 8.85 -13.56
C PHE A 95 -2.37 8.37 -12.61
N VAL A 96 -1.16 8.86 -12.81
CA VAL A 96 0.00 8.51 -12.00
C VAL A 96 0.34 9.72 -11.15
N VAL A 97 0.38 9.50 -9.86
CA VAL A 97 0.71 10.49 -8.83
C VAL A 97 2.22 10.52 -8.68
N GLU A 98 2.84 11.70 -8.81
CA GLU A 98 4.26 11.95 -8.56
C GLU A 98 4.42 12.67 -7.21
N ARG A 99 5.42 12.28 -6.42
CA ARG A 99 5.60 12.69 -5.02
C ARG A 99 5.67 14.20 -4.83
N GLU A 100 6.27 14.91 -5.77
CA GLU A 100 6.44 16.37 -5.73
C GLU A 100 5.17 17.19 -5.89
N GLY A 101 4.01 16.56 -6.16
CA GLY A 101 2.74 17.29 -6.25
C GLY A 101 2.10 17.29 -7.65
N ARG A 102 2.60 16.47 -8.58
CA ARG A 102 2.04 16.37 -9.92
C ARG A 102 1.24 15.09 -10.11
N ILE A 103 0.19 15.17 -10.91
CA ILE A 103 -0.54 14.01 -11.39
C ILE A 103 -0.39 13.95 -12.91
N ARG A 104 0.20 12.87 -13.42
CA ARG A 104 0.41 12.64 -14.85
C ARG A 104 -0.72 11.81 -15.45
N VAL A 105 -1.03 12.06 -16.72
CA VAL A 105 -2.05 11.29 -17.45
C VAL A 105 -1.39 10.41 -18.50
N VAL A 106 -1.81 9.14 -18.51
CA VAL A 106 -1.46 8.20 -19.58
C VAL A 106 -2.71 7.86 -20.37
N VAL A 107 -2.74 8.23 -21.65
CA VAL A 107 -3.84 7.91 -22.57
C VAL A 107 -3.41 6.79 -23.50
N GLY A 108 -4.06 5.63 -23.41
CA GLY A 108 -3.59 4.45 -24.12
C GLY A 108 -2.20 4.01 -23.65
N ARG A 109 -1.16 4.30 -24.42
CA ARG A 109 0.26 4.05 -24.08
C ARG A 109 1.10 5.33 -24.02
N ARG A 110 0.48 6.48 -24.28
CA ARG A 110 1.17 7.77 -24.33
C ARG A 110 1.04 8.48 -22.98
N VAL A 111 2.15 8.84 -22.38
CA VAL A 111 2.23 9.80 -21.28
C VAL A 111 2.08 11.18 -21.88
N LEU A 112 1.13 11.97 -21.37
CA LEU A 112 0.96 13.36 -21.83
C LEU A 112 2.06 14.24 -21.25
N ALA A 113 2.52 15.23 -22.01
CA ALA A 113 3.56 16.16 -21.59
C ALA A 113 3.08 17.03 -20.41
N GLU A 114 1.87 17.58 -20.54
CA GLU A 114 1.28 18.39 -19.49
C GLU A 114 0.69 17.55 -18.37
N PRO A 115 0.87 17.91 -17.09
CA PRO A 115 0.26 17.23 -15.97
C PRO A 115 -1.26 17.42 -15.97
N PHE A 116 -1.99 16.48 -15.37
CA PHE A 116 -3.42 16.61 -15.07
C PHE A 116 -3.68 17.64 -13.97
N LEU A 117 -2.87 17.60 -12.91
CA LEU A 117 -2.86 18.52 -11.79
C LEU A 117 -1.40 18.82 -11.44
N ASP A 118 -1.10 20.05 -11.12
CA ASP A 118 0.14 20.48 -10.48
C ASP A 118 -0.22 21.31 -9.25
N ILE A 119 0.18 20.82 -8.07
CA ILE A 119 0.05 21.46 -6.76
C ILE A 119 1.37 21.40 -5.99
N SER A 120 2.47 21.38 -6.71
CA SER A 120 3.82 21.28 -6.11
C SER A 120 4.12 22.40 -5.12
N ASP A 121 3.48 23.55 -5.27
CA ASP A 121 3.52 24.69 -4.34
C ASP A 121 2.83 24.43 -2.98
N LEU A 122 1.98 23.44 -2.90
CA LEU A 122 1.25 23.07 -1.67
C LEU A 122 1.87 21.88 -0.93
N VAL A 123 2.77 21.14 -1.59
CA VAL A 123 3.25 19.84 -1.13
C VAL A 123 4.63 19.95 -0.50
N THR A 124 4.74 19.45 0.72
CA THR A 124 6.04 19.19 1.37
C THR A 124 6.51 17.78 0.99
N THR A 125 7.79 17.65 0.62
CA THR A 125 8.43 16.38 0.27
C THR A 125 9.52 16.01 1.26
N GLY A 126 10.02 14.79 1.18
CA GLY A 126 11.08 14.25 2.05
C GLY A 126 10.56 13.15 2.97
N GLY A 127 11.37 12.09 3.19
CA GLY A 127 10.95 10.93 3.94
C GLY A 127 9.64 10.34 3.38
N GLU A 128 8.62 10.24 4.21
CA GLU A 128 7.29 9.76 3.85
C GLU A 128 6.34 10.85 3.32
N SER A 129 6.81 12.11 3.28
CA SER A 129 5.99 13.25 2.83
C SER A 129 5.92 13.35 1.32
N GLY A 130 4.85 13.95 0.82
CA GLY A 130 4.62 14.16 -0.61
C GLY A 130 3.15 14.15 -0.99
N LEU A 131 2.87 14.17 -2.29
CA LEU A 131 1.57 13.79 -2.84
C LEU A 131 1.51 12.27 -2.90
N LEU A 132 0.68 11.64 -2.07
CA LEU A 132 0.76 10.22 -1.78
C LEU A 132 -0.32 9.36 -2.44
N SER A 133 -1.52 9.92 -2.66
CA SER A 133 -2.59 9.20 -3.36
C SER A 133 -3.65 10.13 -3.92
N MET A 134 -4.55 9.55 -4.72
CA MET A 134 -5.74 10.20 -5.23
C MET A 134 -6.93 9.24 -5.29
N ALA A 135 -8.15 9.77 -5.25
CA ALA A 135 -9.38 9.01 -5.44
C ALA A 135 -10.39 9.80 -6.27
N PHE A 136 -11.06 9.13 -7.20
CA PHE A 136 -12.16 9.72 -7.96
C PHE A 136 -13.47 9.56 -7.21
N ALA A 137 -14.30 10.60 -7.21
CA ALA A 137 -15.65 10.52 -6.65
C ALA A 137 -16.45 9.39 -7.33
N PRO A 138 -17.37 8.72 -6.61
CA PRO A 138 -18.22 7.69 -7.22
C PRO A 138 -19.01 8.18 -8.43
N ASP A 139 -19.39 9.46 -8.41
CA ASP A 139 -20.12 10.19 -9.45
C ASP A 139 -19.19 11.05 -10.33
N TYR A 140 -17.91 10.72 -10.44
CA TYR A 140 -16.89 11.51 -11.15
C TYR A 140 -17.27 11.91 -12.57
N GLU A 141 -17.98 11.07 -13.29
CA GLU A 141 -18.38 11.38 -14.68
C GLU A 141 -19.27 12.63 -14.74
N SER A 142 -20.15 12.82 -13.76
CA SER A 142 -21.05 13.98 -13.66
C SER A 142 -20.45 15.11 -12.81
N SER A 143 -19.93 14.79 -11.62
CA SER A 143 -19.39 15.78 -10.68
C SER A 143 -18.01 16.31 -11.10
N ARG A 144 -17.25 15.53 -11.89
CA ARG A 144 -15.86 15.82 -12.28
C ARG A 144 -14.90 15.94 -11.09
N ARG A 145 -15.34 15.54 -9.89
CA ARG A 145 -14.61 15.72 -8.62
C ARG A 145 -13.68 14.56 -8.36
N PHE A 146 -12.47 14.90 -7.91
CA PHE A 146 -11.51 13.93 -7.38
C PHE A 146 -10.85 14.52 -6.14
N TYR A 147 -10.18 13.67 -5.38
CA TYR A 147 -9.55 13.98 -4.11
C TYR A 147 -8.08 13.58 -4.18
N VAL A 148 -7.26 14.29 -3.44
CA VAL A 148 -5.83 13.99 -3.28
C VAL A 148 -5.48 13.98 -1.80
N TYR A 149 -4.52 13.12 -1.45
CA TYR A 149 -3.92 13.05 -0.12
C TYR A 149 -2.46 13.47 -0.24
N TYR A 150 -2.06 14.47 0.50
CA TYR A 150 -0.71 14.99 0.47
C TYR A 150 -0.26 15.52 1.82
N THR A 151 1.04 15.75 2.00
CA THR A 151 1.60 16.44 3.15
C THR A 151 1.70 17.92 2.83
N ASP A 152 1.02 18.77 3.58
CA ASP A 152 1.01 20.22 3.37
C ASP A 152 2.28 20.93 3.90
N SER A 153 2.35 22.26 3.74
CA SER A 153 3.49 23.06 4.17
C SER A 153 3.75 23.06 5.68
N GLN A 154 2.78 22.63 6.49
CA GLN A 154 2.94 22.43 7.94
C GLN A 154 3.38 21.00 8.29
N GLY A 155 3.53 20.12 7.30
CA GLY A 155 3.82 18.72 7.50
C GLY A 155 2.59 17.88 7.86
N PHE A 156 1.37 18.40 7.70
CA PHE A 156 0.14 17.71 8.06
C PHE A 156 -0.41 16.88 6.89
N PRO A 157 -0.81 15.63 7.13
CA PRO A 157 -1.64 14.88 6.21
C PRO A 157 -2.92 15.63 5.88
N THR A 158 -3.10 16.01 4.62
CA THR A 158 -4.18 16.87 4.15
C THR A 158 -4.89 16.21 2.97
N ILE A 159 -6.21 16.29 2.97
CA ILE A 159 -7.07 15.82 1.88
C ILE A 159 -7.79 17.02 1.29
N ASP A 160 -7.58 17.26 0.00
CA ASP A 160 -8.29 18.28 -0.76
C ASP A 160 -9.06 17.66 -1.92
N SER A 161 -10.11 18.34 -2.36
CA SER A 161 -10.82 18.02 -3.59
C SER A 161 -10.56 19.04 -4.67
N PHE A 162 -10.58 18.58 -5.92
CA PHE A 162 -10.46 19.37 -7.14
C PHE A 162 -11.50 18.94 -8.17
N LEU A 163 -11.68 19.76 -9.19
CA LEU A 163 -12.51 19.44 -10.34
C LEU A 163 -11.65 19.22 -11.60
N ARG A 164 -12.02 18.24 -12.40
CA ARG A 164 -11.54 18.10 -13.77
C ARG A 164 -12.16 19.21 -14.64
N SER A 165 -11.37 19.79 -15.53
CA SER A 165 -11.87 20.74 -16.53
C SER A 165 -12.96 20.07 -17.40
N GLU A 166 -13.99 20.82 -17.68
CA GLU A 166 -15.06 20.38 -18.58
C GLU A 166 -14.59 20.36 -20.03
N ARG A 167 -13.88 21.42 -20.43
CA ARG A 167 -13.39 21.63 -21.80
C ARG A 167 -12.19 20.75 -22.15
N THR A 168 -11.31 20.52 -21.18
CA THR A 168 -10.05 19.76 -21.35
C THR A 168 -10.02 18.56 -20.39
N PRO A 169 -10.56 17.41 -20.76
CA PRO A 169 -10.74 16.26 -19.83
C PRO A 169 -9.44 15.68 -19.26
N ASN A 170 -8.29 16.06 -19.80
CA ASN A 170 -6.98 15.66 -19.30
C ASN A 170 -6.31 16.74 -18.43
N ARG A 171 -7.07 17.74 -17.98
CA ARG A 171 -6.61 18.79 -17.04
C ARG A 171 -7.58 18.95 -15.88
N ALA A 172 -7.06 19.17 -14.71
CA ALA A 172 -7.79 19.63 -13.54
C ALA A 172 -7.76 21.17 -13.48
N LEU A 173 -8.56 21.70 -12.56
CA LEU A 173 -8.68 23.14 -12.26
C LEU A 173 -8.09 23.37 -10.86
N PRO A 174 -6.82 23.79 -10.71
CA PRO A 174 -6.20 24.01 -9.39
C PRO A 174 -6.98 24.98 -8.52
N GLU A 175 -7.57 26.03 -9.12
CA GLU A 175 -8.41 27.03 -8.46
C GLU A 175 -9.71 26.47 -7.86
N SER A 176 -10.11 25.29 -8.28
CA SER A 176 -11.29 24.58 -7.72
C SER A 176 -11.02 23.88 -6.40
N ARG A 177 -9.81 24.02 -5.85
CA ARG A 177 -9.38 23.44 -4.58
C ARG A 177 -10.39 23.69 -3.48
N ARG A 178 -10.75 22.62 -2.73
CA ARG A 178 -11.53 22.72 -1.50
C ARG A 178 -10.92 21.78 -0.46
N ASN A 179 -10.56 22.32 0.69
CA ASN A 179 -10.07 21.49 1.80
C ASN A 179 -11.18 20.62 2.35
N ILE A 180 -10.89 19.34 2.55
CA ILE A 180 -11.79 18.37 3.17
C ILE A 180 -11.40 18.17 4.63
N ILE A 181 -10.14 17.84 4.88
CA ILE A 181 -9.60 17.66 6.23
C ILE A 181 -8.09 17.79 6.22
N SER A 182 -7.53 18.40 7.26
CA SER A 182 -6.10 18.37 7.59
C SER A 182 -5.96 17.84 9.00
N VAL A 183 -5.05 16.90 9.22
CA VAL A 183 -4.82 16.27 10.51
C VAL A 183 -3.49 16.74 11.08
N PRO A 184 -3.46 17.47 12.20
CA PRO A 184 -2.21 17.89 12.83
C PRO A 184 -1.28 16.70 13.08
N HIS A 185 -0.01 16.85 12.70
CA HIS A 185 0.97 15.79 12.76
C HIS A 185 2.34 16.37 13.08
N GLN A 186 2.92 15.99 14.21
CA GLN A 186 4.08 16.67 14.76
C GLN A 186 5.42 16.13 14.24
N ARG A 187 5.49 14.87 13.80
CA ARG A 187 6.74 14.22 13.40
C ARG A 187 6.82 14.05 11.88
N PHE A 188 8.01 13.74 11.38
CA PHE A 188 8.27 13.62 9.94
C PHE A 188 7.83 12.28 9.31
N ASN A 189 7.60 11.25 10.12
CA ASN A 189 7.27 9.89 9.70
C ASN A 189 5.84 9.48 10.07
N HIS A 190 5.40 8.30 9.63
CA HIS A 190 4.07 7.70 9.82
C HIS A 190 2.94 8.57 9.28
N LYS A 191 3.11 9.02 8.04
CA LYS A 191 2.09 9.89 7.38
C LYS A 191 0.84 9.14 6.94
N GLY A 192 0.86 7.78 6.90
CA GLY A 192 -0.15 7.03 6.19
C GLY A 192 -0.06 7.28 4.68
N GLY A 193 -1.17 7.61 4.00
CA GLY A 193 -1.05 8.10 2.63
C GLY A 193 -2.10 7.63 1.64
N GLN A 194 -3.04 6.79 2.04
CA GLN A 194 -4.05 6.26 1.13
C GLN A 194 -5.42 6.86 1.38
N ILE A 195 -6.10 7.24 0.29
CA ILE A 195 -7.54 7.50 0.24
C ILE A 195 -8.20 6.61 -0.80
N GLN A 196 -9.40 6.15 -0.51
CA GLN A 196 -10.20 5.37 -1.45
C GLN A 196 -11.70 5.50 -1.14
N PHE A 197 -12.54 5.52 -2.17
CA PHE A 197 -13.98 5.36 -1.95
C PHE A 197 -14.32 3.89 -1.75
N GLY A 198 -14.98 3.61 -0.64
CA GLY A 198 -15.49 2.28 -0.34
C GLY A 198 -16.69 1.89 -1.21
N PRO A 199 -17.13 0.62 -1.12
CA PRO A 199 -18.30 0.13 -1.85
C PRO A 199 -19.61 0.83 -1.46
N ASP A 200 -19.64 1.50 -0.31
CA ASP A 200 -20.75 2.31 0.21
C ASP A 200 -20.73 3.76 -0.29
N GLY A 201 -19.78 4.11 -1.16
CA GLY A 201 -19.62 5.46 -1.70
C GLY A 201 -19.09 6.50 -0.71
N ARG A 202 -18.57 6.08 0.44
CA ARG A 202 -17.91 6.97 1.42
C ARG A 202 -16.42 7.04 1.15
N LEU A 203 -15.79 8.16 1.52
CA LEU A 203 -14.34 8.31 1.46
C LEU A 203 -13.73 7.74 2.73
N TYR A 204 -12.75 6.85 2.54
CA TYR A 204 -11.90 6.33 3.60
C TYR A 204 -10.51 6.91 3.45
N ALA A 205 -9.88 7.21 4.57
CA ALA A 205 -8.50 7.67 4.65
C ALA A 205 -7.81 7.02 5.85
N ALA A 206 -6.52 6.72 5.69
CA ALA A 206 -5.73 6.14 6.77
C ALA A 206 -4.59 7.09 7.15
N PHE A 207 -4.43 7.30 8.46
CA PHE A 207 -3.40 8.14 9.07
C PHE A 207 -2.54 7.32 10.01
N GLY A 208 -1.24 7.52 9.97
CA GLY A 208 -0.32 6.92 10.94
C GLY A 208 -0.50 7.46 12.35
N ASP A 209 0.15 6.83 13.30
CA ASP A 209 0.02 7.10 14.74
C ASP A 209 0.63 8.44 15.21
N GLY A 210 1.27 9.18 14.32
CA GLY A 210 1.94 10.44 14.64
C GLY A 210 3.46 10.33 14.62
N GLY A 211 4.01 9.13 14.43
CA GLY A 211 5.43 8.88 14.30
C GLY A 211 6.17 8.75 15.63
N GLY A 212 7.45 8.43 15.51
CA GLY A 212 8.31 8.06 16.65
C GLY A 212 8.17 6.58 17.00
N GLY A 213 9.13 6.03 17.72
CA GLY A 213 9.12 4.62 18.11
C GLY A 213 8.08 4.33 19.19
N GLY A 214 7.33 3.23 19.01
CA GLY A 214 6.43 2.70 20.02
C GLY A 214 5.16 3.49 20.31
N ASP A 215 4.74 4.41 19.43
CA ASP A 215 3.58 5.29 19.62
C ASP A 215 3.68 6.10 20.94
N PRO A 216 4.67 7.00 21.06
CA PRO A 216 4.99 7.67 22.32
C PRO A 216 3.86 8.54 22.86
N ASP A 217 2.93 8.98 21.99
CA ASP A 217 1.77 9.79 22.35
C ASP A 217 0.52 8.93 22.59
N ARG A 218 0.61 7.61 22.43
CA ARG A 218 -0.48 6.63 22.56
C ARG A 218 -1.69 6.92 21.66
N ASN A 219 -1.42 7.52 20.51
CA ASN A 219 -2.46 7.94 19.58
C ASN A 219 -3.26 6.75 19.02
N ALA A 220 -2.59 5.62 18.73
CA ALA A 220 -3.22 4.50 18.03
C ALA A 220 -4.45 3.96 18.79
N GLN A 221 -4.41 3.88 20.11
CA GLN A 221 -5.52 3.40 20.95
C GLN A 221 -6.44 4.54 21.47
N ASP A 222 -6.02 5.82 21.39
CA ASP A 222 -6.84 6.95 21.82
C ASP A 222 -7.91 7.28 20.77
N LEU A 223 -9.17 7.02 21.10
CA LEU A 223 -10.31 7.32 20.21
C LEU A 223 -10.62 8.84 20.12
N GLY A 224 -10.03 9.67 20.97
CA GLY A 224 -10.12 11.13 20.88
C GLY A 224 -9.28 11.75 19.78
N GLN A 225 -8.39 10.97 19.12
CA GLN A 225 -7.46 11.39 18.09
C GLN A 225 -7.75 10.73 16.74
N LEU A 226 -7.30 11.37 15.65
CA LEU A 226 -7.39 10.79 14.30
C LEU A 226 -6.11 10.11 13.84
N LEU A 227 -5.02 10.24 14.60
CA LEU A 227 -3.76 9.57 14.34
C LEU A 227 -3.84 8.08 14.75
N GLY A 228 -3.21 7.19 13.96
CA GLY A 228 -3.31 5.74 14.15
C GLY A 228 -4.68 5.16 13.77
N LYS A 229 -5.36 5.78 12.80
CA LYS A 229 -6.77 5.50 12.46
C LYS A 229 -7.00 5.35 10.96
N MET A 230 -8.01 4.57 10.65
CA MET A 230 -8.75 4.69 9.41
C MET A 230 -10.05 5.45 9.68
N ILE A 231 -10.31 6.52 8.96
CA ILE A 231 -11.55 7.30 9.04
C ILE A 231 -12.48 6.98 7.87
N ARG A 232 -13.78 7.25 8.06
CA ARG A 232 -14.83 7.13 7.05
C ARG A 232 -15.71 8.37 7.09
N ILE A 233 -15.73 9.12 5.98
CA ILE A 233 -16.40 10.42 5.89
C ILE A 233 -17.17 10.56 4.57
N SER A 234 -18.08 11.54 4.54
CA SER A 234 -18.77 11.98 3.32
C SER A 234 -18.32 13.39 2.97
N PRO A 235 -17.39 13.56 2.03
CA PRO A 235 -16.94 14.89 1.61
C PRO A 235 -18.08 15.72 1.04
N ARG A 236 -18.06 17.04 1.31
CA ARG A 236 -19.02 18.00 0.77
C ARG A 236 -18.46 18.72 -0.46
N PRO A 237 -19.31 19.08 -1.43
CA PRO A 237 -18.86 19.77 -2.64
C PRO A 237 -18.16 21.11 -2.37
N GLN A 238 -18.56 21.83 -1.33
CA GLN A 238 -18.04 23.15 -0.94
C GLN A 238 -16.81 23.07 -0.03
N GLY A 239 -16.37 21.88 0.35
CA GLY A 239 -15.31 21.63 1.32
C GLY A 239 -15.82 21.10 2.65
N GLY A 240 -14.89 20.56 3.47
CA GLY A 240 -15.24 19.84 4.67
C GLY A 240 -16.00 18.54 4.37
N TYR A 241 -16.58 17.96 5.40
CA TYR A 241 -17.27 16.66 5.32
C TYR A 241 -18.46 16.58 6.29
N SER A 242 -19.21 15.51 6.16
CA SER A 242 -20.14 15.03 7.20
C SER A 242 -19.75 13.62 7.62
N VAL A 243 -20.09 13.28 8.85
CA VAL A 243 -19.86 11.92 9.37
C VAL A 243 -21.08 11.05 9.05
N PRO A 244 -20.92 9.90 8.41
CA PRO A 244 -22.00 8.96 8.15
C PRO A 244 -22.74 8.57 9.42
N ALA A 245 -24.07 8.41 9.32
CA ALA A 245 -24.91 8.10 10.49
C ALA A 245 -24.58 6.74 11.13
N ASP A 246 -24.07 5.82 10.32
CA ASP A 246 -23.70 4.46 10.68
C ASP A 246 -22.20 4.27 10.99
N ASN A 247 -21.47 5.37 11.26
CA ASN A 247 -20.09 5.27 11.75
C ASN A 247 -20.08 4.66 13.17
N PRO A 248 -19.12 3.74 13.44
CA PRO A 248 -19.16 2.90 14.65
C PRO A 248 -19.00 3.67 15.98
N PHE A 249 -18.34 4.82 15.95
CA PHE A 249 -18.06 5.63 17.14
C PHE A 249 -18.94 6.89 17.23
N ARG A 250 -19.90 7.06 16.32
CA ARG A 250 -20.83 8.18 16.37
C ARG A 250 -21.69 8.12 17.64
N GLY A 251 -21.71 9.22 18.38
CA GLY A 251 -22.45 9.30 19.66
C GLY A 251 -21.72 8.72 20.86
N ARG A 252 -20.52 8.15 20.68
CA ARG A 252 -19.69 7.70 21.80
C ARG A 252 -18.93 8.89 22.40
N ALA A 253 -19.17 9.18 23.68
CA ALA A 253 -18.47 10.23 24.39
C ALA A 253 -16.95 10.02 24.39
N GLY A 254 -16.18 11.07 24.15
CA GLY A 254 -14.71 11.04 24.08
C GLY A 254 -14.14 10.41 22.82
N ALA A 255 -14.97 9.96 21.87
CA ALA A 255 -14.48 9.40 20.61
C ALA A 255 -14.74 10.32 19.41
N ARG A 256 -13.80 10.38 18.49
CA ARG A 256 -13.96 11.05 17.20
C ARG A 256 -14.93 10.24 16.33
N PRO A 257 -16.04 10.85 15.90
CA PRO A 257 -17.09 10.14 15.17
C PRO A 257 -16.68 9.73 13.74
N GLU A 258 -15.59 10.28 13.20
CA GLU A 258 -15.02 9.94 11.91
C GLU A 258 -14.39 8.55 11.88
N ILE A 259 -13.96 8.05 13.05
CA ILE A 259 -13.18 6.81 13.15
C ILE A 259 -14.00 5.62 12.63
N PHE A 260 -13.38 4.86 11.72
CA PHE A 260 -13.88 3.60 11.22
C PHE A 260 -13.13 2.41 11.84
N ALA A 261 -11.80 2.51 11.97
CA ALA A 261 -10.93 1.54 12.60
C ALA A 261 -9.76 2.27 13.30
N TYR A 262 -9.12 1.60 14.25
CA TYR A 262 -8.06 2.16 15.07
C TYR A 262 -7.02 1.11 15.46
N GLY A 263 -5.96 1.52 16.16
CA GLY A 263 -4.89 0.63 16.54
C GLY A 263 -3.98 0.29 15.35
N LEU A 264 -3.70 1.29 14.51
CA LEU A 264 -2.82 1.21 13.36
C LEU A 264 -1.54 2.03 13.62
N ARG A 265 -0.41 1.58 13.10
CA ARG A 265 0.88 2.26 13.22
C ARG A 265 1.13 3.24 12.08
N ASN A 266 1.35 2.72 10.89
CA ASN A 266 1.54 3.48 9.68
C ASN A 266 0.85 2.78 8.50
N PRO A 267 -0.50 2.84 8.45
CA PRO A 267 -1.31 2.18 7.43
C PRO A 267 -1.09 2.86 6.06
N TYR A 268 0.02 2.52 5.42
CA TYR A 268 0.49 3.20 4.23
C TYR A 268 -0.42 2.97 3.03
N ARG A 269 -0.82 1.70 2.79
CA ARG A 269 -1.75 1.38 1.71
C ARG A 269 -2.86 0.45 2.18
N PHE A 270 -4.08 0.74 1.76
CA PHE A 270 -5.22 -0.15 1.93
C PHE A 270 -6.01 -0.25 0.63
N SER A 271 -6.84 -1.26 0.52
CA SER A 271 -7.73 -1.41 -0.63
C SER A 271 -9.02 -2.11 -0.27
N PHE A 272 -10.05 -1.84 -1.08
CA PHE A 272 -11.27 -2.63 -1.10
C PHE A 272 -11.19 -3.65 -2.24
N ASP A 273 -11.52 -4.90 -1.95
CA ASP A 273 -11.79 -5.85 -3.03
C ASP A 273 -13.00 -5.39 -3.83
N ARG A 274 -12.79 -5.04 -5.09
CA ARG A 274 -13.86 -4.51 -5.95
C ARG A 274 -15.02 -5.48 -6.20
N ALA A 275 -14.85 -6.77 -5.94
CA ALA A 275 -15.90 -7.78 -6.09
C ALA A 275 -16.61 -8.09 -4.77
N GLY A 276 -15.87 -8.15 -3.66
CA GLY A 276 -16.38 -8.55 -2.35
C GLY A 276 -16.63 -7.37 -1.41
N GLY A 277 -15.89 -6.28 -1.56
CA GLY A 277 -15.91 -5.15 -0.63
C GLY A 277 -15.06 -5.37 0.63
N ASP A 278 -14.30 -6.45 0.69
CA ASP A 278 -13.39 -6.74 1.79
C ASP A 278 -12.29 -5.67 1.88
N ILE A 279 -11.86 -5.34 3.09
CA ILE A 279 -10.78 -4.37 3.34
C ILE A 279 -9.50 -5.13 3.63
N THR A 280 -8.41 -4.66 3.03
CA THR A 280 -7.05 -5.11 3.33
C THR A 280 -6.19 -3.90 3.58
N VAL A 281 -5.41 -3.89 4.66
CA VAL A 281 -4.49 -2.81 5.04
C VAL A 281 -3.08 -3.38 5.11
N GLY A 282 -2.11 -2.69 4.52
CA GLY A 282 -0.70 -2.90 4.80
C GLY A 282 -0.30 -1.87 5.85
N ASP A 283 0.00 -2.33 7.04
CA ASP A 283 0.43 -1.51 8.17
C ASP A 283 1.91 -1.75 8.42
N VAL A 284 2.72 -0.71 8.27
CA VAL A 284 4.18 -0.80 8.42
C VAL A 284 4.51 -0.96 9.89
N GLY A 285 5.24 -2.02 10.20
CA GLY A 285 5.62 -2.39 11.55
C GLY A 285 6.71 -1.52 12.18
N GLU A 286 7.02 -1.77 13.44
CA GLU A 286 8.01 -0.97 14.18
C GLU A 286 9.45 -1.45 13.94
N ALA A 287 9.76 -2.68 14.36
CA ALA A 287 11.13 -3.18 14.31
C ALA A 287 11.23 -4.69 14.03
N GLU A 288 10.15 -5.44 14.22
CA GLU A 288 10.18 -6.89 14.18
C GLU A 288 9.25 -7.46 13.10
N ILE A 289 8.05 -6.89 12.93
CA ILE A 289 6.97 -7.49 12.13
C ILE A 289 6.35 -6.48 11.16
N GLU A 290 6.32 -6.84 9.88
CA GLU A 290 5.51 -6.19 8.84
C GLU A 290 4.19 -6.93 8.68
N GLU A 291 3.03 -6.21 8.62
CA GLU A 291 1.74 -6.88 8.70
C GLU A 291 0.72 -6.49 7.64
N ILE A 292 -0.16 -7.44 7.31
CA ILE A 292 -1.36 -7.21 6.49
C ILE A 292 -2.59 -7.57 7.32
N ASP A 293 -3.43 -6.57 7.50
CA ASP A 293 -4.74 -6.74 8.13
C ASP A 293 -5.83 -7.02 7.11
N PHE A 294 -6.83 -7.75 7.54
CA PHE A 294 -7.93 -8.14 6.67
C PHE A 294 -9.27 -8.16 7.39
N VAL A 295 -10.24 -7.45 6.82
CA VAL A 295 -11.62 -7.44 7.30
C VAL A 295 -12.57 -7.81 6.18
N PRO A 296 -13.26 -8.94 6.27
CA PRO A 296 -14.29 -9.28 5.30
C PRO A 296 -15.51 -8.35 5.43
N SER A 297 -16.08 -7.96 4.30
CA SER A 297 -17.26 -7.09 4.24
C SER A 297 -18.52 -7.70 4.87
N GLY A 298 -18.54 -9.01 4.95
CA GLY A 298 -19.65 -9.77 5.54
C GLY A 298 -20.92 -9.86 4.69
N GLY A 299 -20.88 -9.40 3.42
CA GLY A 299 -22.14 -9.38 2.68
C GLY A 299 -22.10 -9.16 1.16
N GLY A 300 -20.97 -9.29 0.50
CA GLY A 300 -20.89 -9.20 -0.97
C GLY A 300 -20.79 -7.79 -1.54
N ALA A 301 -20.84 -7.68 -2.87
CA ALA A 301 -20.64 -6.44 -3.60
C ALA A 301 -21.62 -5.33 -3.14
N GLY A 302 -21.07 -4.13 -2.92
CA GLY A 302 -21.84 -2.96 -2.50
C GLY A 302 -22.04 -2.80 -0.98
N ARG A 303 -21.55 -3.73 -0.17
CA ARG A 303 -21.56 -3.60 1.29
C ARG A 303 -20.17 -3.32 1.82
N ALA A 304 -20.05 -2.28 2.63
CA ALA A 304 -18.86 -2.02 3.44
C ALA A 304 -18.89 -2.85 4.72
N ALA A 305 -17.72 -3.11 5.27
CA ALA A 305 -17.59 -3.63 6.62
C ALA A 305 -18.21 -2.65 7.65
N ARG A 306 -18.58 -3.16 8.82
CA ARG A 306 -19.32 -2.37 9.82
C ARG A 306 -18.46 -1.31 10.55
N GLY A 307 -17.14 -1.48 10.59
CA GLY A 307 -16.23 -0.64 11.37
C GLY A 307 -16.15 -1.03 12.85
N GLY A 308 -15.42 -0.21 13.61
CA GLY A 308 -15.19 -0.45 15.04
C GLY A 308 -14.04 -1.41 15.31
N TYR A 309 -13.20 -1.70 14.31
CA TYR A 309 -12.08 -2.64 14.40
C TYR A 309 -10.90 -2.02 15.12
N ASN A 310 -10.28 -2.80 16.03
CA ASN A 310 -9.00 -2.52 16.66
C ASN A 310 -7.96 -3.47 16.07
N PHE A 311 -6.89 -2.94 15.47
CA PHE A 311 -5.81 -3.74 14.89
C PHE A 311 -4.63 -3.99 15.85
N GLY A 312 -4.68 -3.42 17.06
CA GLY A 312 -3.82 -3.82 18.16
C GLY A 312 -2.66 -2.89 18.48
N TRP A 313 -2.14 -2.14 17.51
CA TRP A 313 -1.04 -1.20 17.75
C TRP A 313 -1.47 -0.14 18.78
N SER A 314 -0.69 0.28 19.76
CA SER A 314 0.70 -0.09 20.02
C SER A 314 0.85 -1.13 21.15
N ILE A 315 -0.23 -1.86 21.46
CA ILE A 315 -0.18 -2.93 22.47
C ILE A 315 0.41 -4.22 21.87
N PHE A 316 0.19 -4.43 20.57
CA PHE A 316 0.75 -5.54 19.81
C PHE A 316 1.51 -4.98 18.59
N GLU A 317 2.60 -5.66 18.20
CA GLU A 317 3.23 -5.60 16.90
C GLU A 317 3.02 -6.96 16.23
N GLY A 318 2.29 -6.98 15.14
CA GLY A 318 1.85 -8.24 14.57
C GLY A 318 0.92 -9.01 15.53
N ARG A 319 1.38 -10.16 15.98
CA ARG A 319 0.67 -10.99 16.97
C ARG A 319 1.30 -10.96 18.36
N ASP A 320 2.47 -10.33 18.46
CA ASP A 320 3.28 -10.34 19.67
C ASP A 320 2.99 -9.13 20.55
N PRO A 321 2.92 -9.30 21.88
CA PRO A 321 2.80 -8.19 22.80
C PRO A 321 4.00 -7.23 22.67
N TYR A 322 3.71 -5.92 22.54
CA TYR A 322 4.72 -4.88 22.38
C TYR A 322 4.74 -3.92 23.58
N ASN A 323 3.70 -3.13 23.77
CA ASN A 323 3.58 -2.25 24.94
C ASN A 323 2.64 -2.81 26.00
N ALA A 324 2.84 -2.39 27.25
CA ALA A 324 1.89 -2.66 28.31
C ALA A 324 0.52 -1.99 28.03
N GLY A 325 -0.55 -2.71 28.28
CA GLY A 325 -1.89 -2.22 28.08
C GLY A 325 -2.90 -3.30 27.69
N SER A 326 -4.03 -2.88 27.15
CA SER A 326 -5.08 -3.77 26.68
C SER A 326 -5.65 -3.28 25.35
N ALA A 327 -5.53 -4.09 24.34
CA ALA A 327 -6.25 -3.91 23.06
C ALA A 327 -7.40 -4.91 22.97
N ARG A 328 -8.38 -4.77 23.87
CA ARG A 328 -9.49 -5.70 23.98
C ARG A 328 -10.23 -5.86 22.65
N GLY A 329 -10.36 -7.12 22.21
CA GLY A 329 -11.07 -7.44 20.97
C GLY A 329 -10.30 -7.06 19.70
N HIS A 330 -8.98 -6.89 19.78
CA HIS A 330 -8.16 -6.63 18.60
C HIS A 330 -8.24 -7.78 17.59
N ILE A 331 -8.06 -7.41 16.34
CA ILE A 331 -8.03 -8.35 15.22
C ILE A 331 -6.55 -8.50 14.83
N PRO A 332 -5.94 -9.66 15.07
CA PRO A 332 -4.56 -9.87 14.63
C PRO A 332 -4.44 -9.90 13.11
N PRO A 333 -3.27 -9.56 12.55
CA PRO A 333 -3.03 -9.58 11.13
C PRO A 333 -3.24 -10.98 10.53
N VAL A 334 -3.58 -11.04 9.24
CA VAL A 334 -3.72 -12.30 8.51
C VAL A 334 -2.42 -12.73 7.84
N ILE A 335 -1.47 -11.80 7.68
CA ILE A 335 -0.11 -12.02 7.21
C ILE A 335 0.80 -11.18 8.10
N ASP A 336 1.82 -11.81 8.60
CA ASP A 336 2.93 -11.23 9.33
C ASP A 336 4.24 -11.74 8.71
N HIS A 337 5.20 -10.86 8.58
CA HIS A 337 6.54 -11.15 8.09
C HIS A 337 7.57 -10.56 9.03
N SER A 338 8.58 -11.33 9.39
CA SER A 338 9.71 -10.79 10.16
C SER A 338 10.54 -9.83 9.29
N GLN A 339 10.91 -8.68 9.85
CA GLN A 339 11.86 -7.75 9.23
C GLN A 339 13.25 -8.39 9.05
N GLY A 340 13.58 -9.40 9.86
CA GLY A 340 14.76 -10.22 9.69
C GLY A 340 14.86 -10.97 8.35
N GLU A 341 13.76 -11.06 7.59
CA GLU A 341 13.73 -11.59 6.22
C GLU A 341 14.14 -10.56 5.15
N GLY A 342 14.62 -9.38 5.54
CA GLY A 342 15.00 -8.28 4.64
C GLY A 342 13.85 -7.36 4.24
N LEU A 343 12.70 -7.48 4.88
CA LEU A 343 11.58 -6.54 4.75
C LEU A 343 11.83 -5.33 5.65
N CYS A 344 11.26 -4.20 5.30
CA CYS A 344 11.38 -2.97 6.09
C CYS A 344 10.16 -2.05 6.04
N SER A 345 9.27 -2.25 5.08
CA SER A 345 8.07 -1.44 4.92
C SER A 345 7.10 -2.16 3.99
N ILE A 346 6.12 -2.81 4.58
CA ILE A 346 5.10 -3.56 3.82
C ILE A 346 4.27 -2.60 2.96
N ILE A 347 4.17 -2.93 1.70
CA ILE A 347 3.30 -2.24 0.76
C ILE A 347 2.05 -3.08 0.57
N GLY A 348 0.95 -2.62 1.10
CA GLY A 348 -0.36 -3.18 0.83
C GLY A 348 -0.69 -3.15 -0.67
N GLY A 349 -1.64 -3.92 -1.11
CA GLY A 349 -1.95 -4.07 -2.54
C GLY A 349 -3.42 -4.29 -2.84
N TYR A 350 -3.73 -5.14 -3.83
CA TYR A 350 -5.08 -5.33 -4.33
C TYR A 350 -5.42 -6.82 -4.54
N VAL A 351 -6.70 -7.16 -4.37
CA VAL A 351 -7.22 -8.47 -4.81
C VAL A 351 -7.37 -8.44 -6.34
N ILE A 352 -6.64 -9.30 -7.02
CA ILE A 352 -6.64 -9.37 -8.49
C ILE A 352 -7.98 -9.88 -9.01
N ARG A 353 -8.66 -9.05 -9.81
CA ARG A 353 -9.93 -9.37 -10.46
C ARG A 353 -9.84 -9.43 -11.99
N ASP A 354 -8.62 -9.32 -12.54
CA ASP A 354 -8.34 -9.54 -13.96
C ASP A 354 -8.28 -11.05 -14.28
N ARG A 355 -9.34 -11.57 -14.88
CA ARG A 355 -9.46 -13.00 -15.28
C ARG A 355 -8.42 -13.42 -16.31
N SER A 356 -7.87 -12.47 -17.08
CA SER A 356 -6.83 -12.76 -18.08
C SER A 356 -5.54 -13.33 -17.48
N LEU A 357 -5.28 -13.05 -16.19
CA LEU A 357 -4.13 -13.57 -15.46
C LEU A 357 -4.27 -15.06 -15.08
N GLY A 358 -5.47 -15.65 -15.22
CA GLY A 358 -5.75 -17.05 -14.95
C GLY A 358 -5.91 -17.40 -13.47
N ARG A 359 -6.28 -18.66 -13.20
CA ARG A 359 -6.68 -19.15 -11.87
C ARG A 359 -5.62 -18.98 -10.77
N GLY A 360 -4.32 -18.99 -11.13
CA GLY A 360 -3.23 -18.82 -10.16
C GLY A 360 -3.10 -17.39 -9.60
N TRP A 361 -3.73 -16.39 -10.27
CA TRP A 361 -3.67 -14.98 -9.91
C TRP A 361 -5.05 -14.42 -9.54
N TYR A 362 -6.09 -14.80 -10.25
CA TYR A 362 -7.45 -14.33 -9.99
C TYR A 362 -7.91 -14.67 -8.56
N GLY A 363 -8.41 -13.67 -7.86
CA GLY A 363 -8.84 -13.80 -6.46
C GLY A 363 -7.68 -13.86 -5.46
N ARG A 364 -6.43 -13.62 -5.89
CA ARG A 364 -5.29 -13.48 -4.98
C ARG A 364 -5.05 -12.01 -4.67
N TYR A 365 -4.66 -11.74 -3.46
CA TYR A 365 -4.14 -10.44 -3.04
C TYR A 365 -2.68 -10.36 -3.45
N VAL A 366 -2.33 -9.32 -4.21
CA VAL A 366 -0.94 -9.03 -4.57
C VAL A 366 -0.41 -7.95 -3.63
N TYR A 367 0.79 -8.15 -3.11
CA TYR A 367 1.47 -7.22 -2.20
C TYR A 367 2.97 -7.36 -2.32
N GLY A 368 3.72 -6.53 -1.63
CA GLY A 368 5.18 -6.55 -1.59
C GLY A 368 5.71 -5.65 -0.49
N ASP A 369 7.00 -5.41 -0.51
CA ASP A 369 7.73 -4.60 0.44
C ASP A 369 8.62 -3.59 -0.28
N PHE A 370 8.99 -2.48 0.37
CA PHE A 370 9.83 -1.45 -0.21
C PHE A 370 11.29 -1.90 -0.36
N CYS A 371 11.83 -2.60 0.65
CA CYS A 371 13.21 -3.09 0.69
C CYS A 371 13.37 -4.39 -0.10
N GLU A 372 12.42 -5.32 0.02
CA GLU A 372 12.47 -6.62 -0.64
C GLU A 372 11.63 -6.59 -1.92
N PRO A 373 12.25 -6.64 -3.12
CA PRO A 373 11.57 -6.32 -4.37
C PRO A 373 10.61 -7.40 -4.89
N THR A 374 10.54 -8.57 -4.26
CA THR A 374 9.73 -9.69 -4.74
C THR A 374 8.24 -9.44 -4.54
N ILE A 375 7.47 -9.50 -5.62
CA ILE A 375 6.02 -9.45 -5.54
C ILE A 375 5.47 -10.77 -4.97
N ARG A 376 4.61 -10.65 -3.97
CA ARG A 376 3.98 -11.78 -3.26
C ARG A 376 2.49 -11.87 -3.58
N LEU A 377 1.92 -13.05 -3.40
CA LEU A 377 0.49 -13.31 -3.52
C LEU A 377 -0.01 -14.02 -2.27
N ALA A 378 -1.19 -13.64 -1.82
CA ALA A 378 -1.88 -14.29 -0.72
C ALA A 378 -3.29 -14.75 -1.10
N ARG A 379 -3.80 -15.72 -0.39
CA ARG A 379 -5.23 -16.07 -0.37
C ARG A 379 -5.82 -15.58 0.93
N LEU A 380 -6.43 -14.39 0.89
CA LEU A 380 -7.01 -13.77 2.07
C LEU A 380 -8.12 -14.63 2.68
N ARG A 381 -8.07 -14.75 4.00
CA ARG A 381 -9.06 -15.42 4.85
C ARG A 381 -8.83 -14.96 6.29
N ARG A 382 -9.81 -15.13 7.16
CA ARG A 382 -9.63 -14.96 8.61
C ARG A 382 -8.58 -15.93 9.15
N GLY A 383 -7.88 -15.53 10.17
CA GLY A 383 -6.71 -16.25 10.71
C GLY A 383 -5.49 -16.04 9.82
N THR A 384 -4.65 -17.07 9.64
CA THR A 384 -3.44 -16.95 8.82
C THR A 384 -3.76 -17.19 7.34
N ALA A 385 -3.37 -16.23 6.48
CA ALA A 385 -3.53 -16.33 5.04
C ALA A 385 -2.29 -16.99 4.41
N PRO A 386 -2.45 -18.06 3.60
CA PRO A 386 -1.31 -18.64 2.89
C PRO A 386 -0.77 -17.70 1.84
N THR A 387 0.55 -17.55 1.82
CA THR A 387 1.30 -16.67 0.94
C THR A 387 2.20 -17.47 -0.01
N ARG A 388 2.63 -16.84 -1.08
CA ARG A 388 3.69 -17.35 -1.96
C ARG A 388 4.39 -16.21 -2.69
N THR A 389 5.65 -16.36 -2.97
CA THR A 389 6.41 -15.48 -3.83
C THR A 389 6.06 -15.69 -5.31
N THR A 390 6.34 -14.70 -6.13
CA THR A 390 6.25 -14.76 -7.58
C THR A 390 7.64 -14.60 -8.20
N ARG A 391 7.74 -14.69 -9.53
CA ARG A 391 8.96 -14.34 -10.27
C ARG A 391 8.98 -12.87 -10.70
N LEU A 392 8.09 -12.04 -10.17
CA LEU A 392 8.05 -10.62 -10.46
C LEU A 392 8.83 -9.88 -9.39
N SER A 393 9.62 -8.91 -9.80
CA SER A 393 10.46 -8.09 -8.92
C SER A 393 10.33 -6.62 -9.31
N VAL A 394 10.07 -5.76 -8.34
CA VAL A 394 9.94 -4.31 -8.50
C VAL A 394 10.73 -3.63 -7.38
N PRO A 395 11.98 -3.22 -7.65
CA PRO A 395 12.78 -2.48 -6.66
C PRO A 395 12.10 -1.18 -6.24
N ASN A 396 12.26 -0.79 -4.98
CA ASN A 396 11.66 0.41 -4.38
C ASN A 396 10.15 0.48 -4.65
N LEU A 397 9.46 -0.62 -4.41
CA LEU A 397 8.01 -0.70 -4.60
C LEU A 397 7.32 0.30 -3.67
N ALA A 398 6.72 1.35 -4.21
CA ALA A 398 6.03 2.38 -3.43
C ALA A 398 4.53 2.13 -3.33
N SER A 399 3.94 1.39 -4.28
CA SER A 399 2.49 1.16 -4.26
C SER A 399 2.06 0.14 -5.29
N PHE A 400 0.84 -0.32 -5.12
CA PHE A 400 0.02 -0.85 -6.20
C PHE A 400 -1.11 0.13 -6.52
N GLY A 401 -1.65 0.02 -7.73
CA GLY A 401 -2.82 0.76 -8.15
C GLY A 401 -3.71 -0.07 -9.04
N GLU A 402 -4.95 0.34 -9.20
CA GLU A 402 -5.92 -0.37 -10.03
C GLU A 402 -6.52 0.58 -11.07
N ASP A 403 -6.62 0.12 -12.32
CA ASP A 403 -7.30 0.92 -13.35
C ASP A 403 -8.82 0.67 -13.38
N GLY A 404 -9.53 1.46 -14.18
CA GLY A 404 -10.97 1.38 -14.29
C GLY A 404 -11.53 0.01 -14.70
N ARG A 405 -10.68 -0.88 -15.24
CA ARG A 405 -11.03 -2.27 -15.61
C ARG A 405 -10.66 -3.30 -14.53
N GLY A 406 -10.05 -2.88 -13.44
CA GLY A 406 -9.56 -3.78 -12.39
C GLY A 406 -8.23 -4.46 -12.72
N ARG A 407 -7.43 -3.88 -13.62
CA ARG A 407 -6.07 -4.34 -13.86
C ARG A 407 -5.13 -3.69 -12.86
N VAL A 408 -4.26 -4.51 -12.27
CA VAL A 408 -3.35 -4.06 -11.22
C VAL A 408 -2.02 -3.61 -11.82
N TYR A 409 -1.50 -2.55 -11.24
CA TYR A 409 -0.22 -1.94 -11.55
C TYR A 409 0.67 -1.94 -10.32
N ALA A 410 1.97 -2.11 -10.52
CA ALA A 410 3.01 -1.91 -9.51
C ALA A 410 3.75 -0.61 -9.82
N VAL A 411 3.96 0.22 -8.82
CA VAL A 411 4.57 1.54 -8.88
C VAL A 411 5.88 1.52 -8.12
N SER A 412 6.99 1.78 -8.80
CA SER A 412 8.31 1.91 -8.17
C SER A 412 8.67 3.37 -7.97
N LEU A 413 9.07 3.75 -6.77
CA LEU A 413 9.52 5.11 -6.46
C LEU A 413 10.70 5.56 -7.33
N SER A 414 11.49 4.61 -7.86
CA SER A 414 12.60 4.87 -8.79
C SER A 414 12.14 5.25 -10.22
N GLY A 415 10.83 5.41 -10.46
CA GLY A 415 10.27 5.94 -11.70
C GLY A 415 9.40 4.98 -12.51
N PRO A 416 9.70 3.70 -12.69
CA PRO A 416 8.90 2.85 -13.55
C PRO A 416 7.57 2.45 -12.92
N VAL A 417 6.51 2.49 -13.75
CA VAL A 417 5.19 1.96 -13.43
C VAL A 417 4.88 0.80 -14.36
N TYR A 418 4.49 -0.34 -13.80
CA TYR A 418 4.24 -1.56 -14.55
C TYR A 418 2.81 -2.05 -14.39
N ARG A 419 2.20 -2.53 -15.47
CA ARG A 419 1.00 -3.34 -15.39
C ARG A 419 1.38 -4.80 -15.16
N ILE A 420 0.78 -5.45 -14.18
CA ILE A 420 0.83 -6.90 -14.03
C ILE A 420 -0.07 -7.51 -15.12
N GLY A 421 0.51 -8.28 -16.05
CA GLY A 421 -0.24 -8.71 -17.23
C GLY A 421 0.38 -9.87 -17.98
N ARG A 422 -0.32 -10.33 -19.00
CA ARG A 422 0.19 -11.24 -20.04
C ARG A 422 0.29 -10.47 -21.36
N ARG A 423 1.29 -10.78 -22.16
CA ARG A 423 1.40 -10.28 -23.55
C ARG A 423 0.45 -11.02 -24.46
#